data_be3ce9f1faf0a1ee2b892358a1e64296
#
_entry.id   be3ce9f1faf0a1ee2b892358a1e64296
#
_cell.length_a   1.000
_cell.length_b   1.000
_cell.length_c   1.000
_cell.angle_alpha   90.00
_cell.angle_beta   90.00
_cell.angle_gamma   90.00
#
_symmetry.space_group_name_H-M   'P 1'
#
loop_
_entity.id
_entity.type
_entity.pdbx_description
1 polymer ?
#
loop_
_entity_poly.entity_id
_entity_poly.type
_entity_poly.pdbx_seq_one_letter_code
_entity_poly.pdbx_strand_id
1 'polypeptide(L)'
;MIGIFGAGVVGARVAESLSIESQTSILVYDSSQIVAQRLARRLSETNSLIKATNRSELHRAKVVVLAGPSPHTPVAKEFLGKGVSVVSTSDDIADCLNLLSLSDLATENKATLIIGAASSPGMSGFLVRNLSKGFDSIDEVHIALHGTGGPACARQHHRALSGQSIGWHDGEWLRRPAGSGRELCWFPEPVGAYDCYRGELPDPLLIKRAFPELVRVTARVSATRRDRVFARLPMLIPPRAEGGMGGLRVEVRGTKNGERVVDVVGVAERVGQVAGVVSGCVARSISVSEISQPGAFVLGESSLPNEALLSRVMASGVQAHSFVRA
;
A
#
# COMPACT_ATOMS: atom_id res chain seq x y z
N MET A 1 -18.70 4.68 -10.69
CA MET A 1 -17.60 5.20 -11.56
C MET A 1 -16.37 5.38 -10.72
N ILE A 2 -15.23 4.83 -11.16
CA ILE A 2 -13.94 4.90 -10.46
C ILE A 2 -12.93 5.58 -11.39
N GLY A 3 -12.15 6.53 -10.87
CA GLY A 3 -11.06 7.17 -11.57
C GLY A 3 -9.71 6.53 -11.20
N ILE A 4 -8.77 6.48 -12.14
CA ILE A 4 -7.38 6.07 -11.91
C ILE A 4 -6.48 7.19 -12.40
N PHE A 5 -5.69 7.74 -11.49
CA PHE A 5 -4.69 8.77 -11.76
C PHE A 5 -3.30 8.15 -11.78
N GLY A 6 -2.76 7.96 -12.97
CA GLY A 6 -1.51 7.25 -13.25
C GLY A 6 -1.78 5.86 -13.87
N ALA A 7 -1.31 5.65 -15.09
CA ALA A 7 -1.45 4.39 -15.84
C ALA A 7 -0.12 3.60 -15.93
N GLY A 8 0.77 3.80 -14.96
CA GLY A 8 2.00 3.03 -14.78
C GLY A 8 1.70 1.59 -14.31
N VAL A 9 2.71 0.90 -13.77
CA VAL A 9 2.57 -0.50 -13.32
C VAL A 9 1.40 -0.66 -12.34
N VAL A 10 1.37 0.10 -11.25
CA VAL A 10 0.32 -0.02 -10.23
C VAL A 10 -1.05 0.36 -10.80
N GLY A 11 -1.16 1.50 -11.51
CA GLY A 11 -2.43 1.92 -12.11
C GLY A 11 -2.97 0.93 -13.14
N ALA A 12 -2.10 0.28 -13.90
CA ALA A 12 -2.51 -0.80 -14.80
C ALA A 12 -3.08 -1.99 -14.03
N ARG A 13 -2.45 -2.39 -12.92
CA ARG A 13 -2.95 -3.48 -12.06
C ARG A 13 -4.26 -3.12 -11.36
N VAL A 14 -4.44 -1.84 -10.96
CA VAL A 14 -5.74 -1.35 -10.46
C VAL A 14 -6.81 -1.49 -11.54
N ALA A 15 -6.53 -1.04 -12.76
CA ALA A 15 -7.48 -1.14 -13.86
C ALA A 15 -7.82 -2.59 -14.20
N GLU A 16 -6.83 -3.49 -14.21
CA GLU A 16 -7.02 -4.93 -14.41
C GLU A 16 -7.93 -5.53 -13.33
N SER A 17 -7.63 -5.27 -12.05
CA SER A 17 -8.43 -5.75 -10.91
C SER A 17 -9.89 -5.28 -10.98
N LEU A 18 -10.11 -4.01 -11.29
CA LEU A 18 -11.46 -3.45 -11.43
C LEU A 18 -12.20 -3.91 -12.69
N SER A 19 -11.49 -4.32 -13.74
CA SER A 19 -12.08 -4.76 -15.01
C SER A 19 -12.64 -6.17 -14.96
N ILE A 20 -12.28 -6.98 -13.95
CA ILE A 20 -12.86 -8.31 -13.72
C ILE A 20 -14.39 -8.20 -13.57
N GLU A 21 -14.87 -7.10 -12.99
CA GLU A 21 -16.29 -6.79 -12.92
C GLU A 21 -16.67 -5.87 -14.10
N SER A 22 -17.14 -6.47 -15.17
CA SER A 22 -17.45 -5.83 -16.46
C SER A 22 -18.40 -4.63 -16.41
N GLN A 23 -19.14 -4.44 -15.31
CA GLN A 23 -20.10 -3.34 -15.13
C GLN A 23 -19.51 -2.10 -14.43
N THR A 24 -18.25 -2.14 -14.02
CA THR A 24 -17.62 -0.98 -13.36
C THR A 24 -17.13 0.02 -14.41
N SER A 25 -17.68 1.24 -14.40
CA SER A 25 -17.18 2.33 -15.23
C SER A 25 -15.85 2.87 -14.69
N ILE A 26 -14.80 2.83 -15.51
CA ILE A 26 -13.43 3.18 -15.16
C ILE A 26 -12.91 4.31 -16.05
N LEU A 27 -12.45 5.40 -15.43
CA LEU A 27 -11.79 6.51 -16.11
C LEU A 27 -10.29 6.44 -15.83
N VAL A 28 -9.46 6.37 -16.86
CA VAL A 28 -8.00 6.29 -16.74
C VAL A 28 -7.36 7.57 -17.23
N TYR A 29 -6.60 8.21 -16.37
CA TYR A 29 -5.78 9.37 -16.69
C TYR A 29 -4.30 9.08 -16.46
N ASP A 30 -3.47 9.58 -17.34
CA ASP A 30 -2.01 9.64 -17.19
C ASP A 30 -1.50 10.92 -17.82
N SER A 31 -0.38 11.45 -17.34
CA SER A 31 0.31 12.60 -17.96
C SER A 31 0.65 12.34 -19.42
N SER A 32 0.92 11.06 -19.78
CA SER A 32 1.02 10.59 -21.16
C SER A 32 -0.32 10.02 -21.63
N GLN A 33 -1.07 10.80 -22.40
CA GLN A 33 -2.35 10.36 -22.97
C GLN A 33 -2.24 9.03 -23.74
N ILE A 34 -1.11 8.80 -24.39
CA ILE A 34 -0.83 7.55 -25.15
C ILE A 34 -0.83 6.34 -24.19
N VAL A 35 -0.25 6.47 -22.98
CA VAL A 35 -0.21 5.39 -21.98
C VAL A 35 -1.62 5.07 -21.49
N ALA A 36 -2.41 6.10 -21.15
CA ALA A 36 -3.80 5.93 -20.72
C ALA A 36 -4.66 5.26 -21.81
N GLN A 37 -4.54 5.71 -23.07
CA GLN A 37 -5.28 5.14 -24.20
C GLN A 37 -4.89 3.68 -24.48
N ARG A 38 -3.59 3.35 -24.41
CA ARG A 38 -3.10 1.98 -24.58
C ARG A 38 -3.68 1.04 -23.51
N LEU A 39 -3.68 1.49 -22.24
CA LEU A 39 -4.25 0.72 -21.15
C LEU A 39 -5.76 0.51 -21.34
N ALA A 40 -6.52 1.56 -21.60
CA ALA A 40 -7.95 1.49 -21.82
C ALA A 40 -8.30 0.57 -23.01
N ARG A 41 -7.60 0.68 -24.14
CA ARG A 41 -7.80 -0.19 -25.31
C ARG A 41 -7.49 -1.65 -24.98
N ARG A 42 -6.42 -1.93 -24.25
CA ARG A 42 -6.06 -3.31 -23.86
C ARG A 42 -7.14 -3.98 -23.01
N LEU A 43 -7.80 -3.22 -22.14
CA LEU A 43 -8.81 -3.75 -21.22
C LEU A 43 -10.25 -3.62 -21.72
N SER A 44 -10.49 -2.97 -22.86
CA SER A 44 -11.83 -2.77 -23.42
C SER A 44 -12.55 -4.07 -23.82
N GLU A 45 -11.79 -5.14 -24.09
CA GLU A 45 -12.36 -6.48 -24.36
C GLU A 45 -12.95 -7.12 -23.08
N THR A 46 -12.32 -6.87 -21.93
CA THR A 46 -12.78 -7.40 -20.64
C THR A 46 -13.84 -6.49 -20.00
N ASN A 47 -13.66 -5.16 -20.15
CA ASN A 47 -14.59 -4.16 -19.62
C ASN A 47 -14.78 -3.03 -20.65
N SER A 48 -15.90 -3.05 -21.34
CA SER A 48 -16.25 -2.03 -22.36
C SER A 48 -16.49 -0.63 -21.79
N LEU A 49 -16.62 -0.49 -20.47
CA LEU A 49 -16.87 0.78 -19.77
C LEU A 49 -15.57 1.47 -19.32
N ILE A 50 -14.40 0.91 -19.67
CA ILE A 50 -13.10 1.57 -19.41
C ILE A 50 -12.77 2.59 -20.50
N LYS A 51 -12.36 3.78 -20.10
CA LYS A 51 -12.01 4.87 -21.03
C LYS A 51 -10.79 5.66 -20.55
N ALA A 52 -9.92 5.99 -21.50
CA ALA A 52 -8.92 7.01 -21.26
C ALA A 52 -9.59 8.39 -21.23
N THR A 53 -9.15 9.24 -20.33
CA THR A 53 -9.76 10.55 -20.11
C THR A 53 -8.72 11.63 -19.82
N ASN A 54 -9.14 12.89 -19.73
CA ASN A 54 -8.33 13.98 -19.23
C ASN A 54 -8.52 14.16 -17.70
N ARG A 55 -7.64 14.94 -17.09
CA ARG A 55 -7.65 15.13 -15.62
C ARG A 55 -8.98 15.72 -15.11
N SER A 56 -9.58 16.65 -15.85
CA SER A 56 -10.81 17.32 -15.42
C SER A 56 -12.01 16.38 -15.37
N GLU A 57 -12.06 15.36 -16.22
CA GLU A 57 -13.13 14.37 -16.22
C GLU A 57 -13.11 13.44 -14.99
N LEU A 58 -11.96 13.27 -14.34
CA LEU A 58 -11.85 12.45 -13.12
C LEU A 58 -12.72 13.00 -11.96
N HIS A 59 -13.06 14.29 -11.97
CA HIS A 59 -13.97 14.84 -10.96
C HIS A 59 -15.39 14.28 -11.01
N ARG A 60 -15.73 13.55 -12.08
CA ARG A 60 -17.02 12.85 -12.20
C ARG A 60 -17.02 11.50 -11.51
N ALA A 61 -15.86 10.99 -11.13
CA ALA A 61 -15.72 9.73 -10.40
C ALA A 61 -16.20 9.91 -8.95
N LYS A 62 -16.74 8.84 -8.36
CA LYS A 62 -17.05 8.81 -6.93
C LYS A 62 -15.79 8.66 -6.07
N VAL A 63 -14.78 8.00 -6.62
CA VAL A 63 -13.49 7.77 -6.00
C VAL A 63 -12.39 7.76 -7.05
N VAL A 64 -11.22 8.32 -6.72
CA VAL A 64 -10.02 8.30 -7.56
C VAL A 64 -8.89 7.58 -6.85
N VAL A 65 -8.28 6.60 -7.53
CA VAL A 65 -7.06 5.93 -7.08
C VAL A 65 -5.86 6.69 -7.61
N LEU A 66 -5.01 7.17 -6.70
CA LEU A 66 -3.74 7.82 -7.02
C LEU A 66 -2.65 6.72 -7.08
N ALA A 67 -2.26 6.35 -8.29
CA ALA A 67 -1.32 5.24 -8.56
C ALA A 67 -0.03 5.72 -9.27
N GLY A 68 0.23 7.02 -9.24
CA GLY A 68 1.46 7.64 -9.73
C GLY A 68 2.55 7.67 -8.65
N PRO A 69 3.70 8.30 -8.94
CA PRO A 69 4.71 8.56 -7.92
C PRO A 69 4.25 9.64 -6.93
N SER A 70 4.67 9.53 -5.66
CA SER A 70 4.48 10.57 -4.64
C SER A 70 5.18 11.89 -5.04
N PRO A 71 4.68 13.09 -4.61
CA PRO A 71 3.63 13.25 -3.61
C PRO A 71 2.20 13.20 -4.18
N HIS A 72 1.29 12.55 -3.48
CA HIS A 72 -0.14 12.49 -3.81
C HIS A 72 -0.94 13.64 -3.20
N THR A 73 -0.43 14.27 -2.13
CA THR A 73 -1.13 15.30 -1.35
C THR A 73 -1.76 16.41 -2.20
N PRO A 74 -1.06 17.03 -3.18
CA PRO A 74 -1.66 18.12 -3.97
C PRO A 74 -2.87 17.66 -4.78
N VAL A 75 -2.80 16.45 -5.35
CA VAL A 75 -3.87 15.84 -6.15
C VAL A 75 -5.02 15.40 -5.25
N ALA A 76 -4.73 14.78 -4.11
CA ALA A 76 -5.73 14.40 -3.12
C ALA A 76 -6.53 15.61 -2.62
N LYS A 77 -5.85 16.71 -2.29
CA LYS A 77 -6.49 17.97 -1.86
C LYS A 77 -7.46 18.51 -2.92
N GLU A 78 -7.10 18.46 -4.19
CA GLU A 78 -7.96 18.89 -5.30
C GLU A 78 -9.26 18.06 -5.37
N PHE A 79 -9.15 16.72 -5.33
CA PHE A 79 -10.30 15.82 -5.44
C PHE A 79 -11.19 15.89 -4.19
N LEU A 80 -10.59 15.84 -3.00
CA LEU A 80 -11.33 15.95 -1.74
C LEU A 80 -12.11 17.26 -1.64
N GLY A 81 -11.51 18.39 -2.04
CA GLY A 81 -12.19 19.70 -2.06
C GLY A 81 -13.39 19.75 -3.02
N LYS A 82 -13.58 18.77 -3.88
CA LYS A 82 -14.74 18.61 -4.78
C LYS A 82 -15.67 17.45 -4.36
N GLY A 83 -15.48 16.89 -3.16
CA GLY A 83 -16.29 15.79 -2.65
C GLY A 83 -15.99 14.43 -3.31
N VAL A 84 -14.87 14.31 -4.03
CA VAL A 84 -14.44 13.05 -4.64
C VAL A 84 -13.53 12.31 -3.65
N SER A 85 -13.88 11.07 -3.30
CA SER A 85 -13.07 10.24 -2.43
C SER A 85 -11.74 9.84 -3.08
N VAL A 86 -10.73 9.57 -2.27
CA VAL A 86 -9.37 9.29 -2.75
C VAL A 86 -8.83 8.02 -2.11
N VAL A 87 -8.19 7.18 -2.91
CA VAL A 87 -7.37 6.04 -2.47
C VAL A 87 -5.93 6.32 -2.90
N SER A 88 -5.03 6.49 -1.95
CA SER A 88 -3.62 6.79 -2.20
C SER A 88 -2.76 5.55 -2.04
N THR A 89 -1.91 5.25 -3.02
CA THR A 89 -0.88 4.19 -2.94
C THR A 89 0.48 4.72 -2.49
N SER A 90 0.55 5.92 -1.90
CA SER A 90 1.81 6.54 -1.48
C SER A 90 2.58 5.68 -0.49
N ASP A 91 3.87 5.52 -0.74
CA ASP A 91 4.87 4.82 0.07
C ASP A 91 5.95 5.78 0.63
N ASP A 92 5.65 7.09 0.64
CA ASP A 92 6.50 8.15 1.16
C ASP A 92 5.99 8.65 2.52
N ILE A 93 6.89 8.72 3.54
CA ILE A 93 6.51 9.12 4.91
C ILE A 93 5.95 10.53 4.96
N ALA A 94 6.62 11.48 4.30
CA ALA A 94 6.21 12.88 4.34
C ALA A 94 4.87 13.09 3.65
N ASP A 95 4.67 12.43 2.51
CA ASP A 95 3.40 12.46 1.79
C ASP A 95 2.28 11.81 2.60
N CYS A 96 2.52 10.66 3.26
CA CYS A 96 1.54 10.02 4.13
C CYS A 96 1.13 10.92 5.31
N LEU A 97 2.08 11.63 5.95
CA LEU A 97 1.79 12.60 7.00
C LEU A 97 0.93 13.76 6.48
N ASN A 98 1.28 14.31 5.32
CA ASN A 98 0.52 15.38 4.69
C ASN A 98 -0.89 14.92 4.26
N LEU A 99 -1.04 13.68 3.77
CA LEU A 99 -2.34 13.09 3.46
C LEU A 99 -3.20 12.93 4.72
N LEU A 100 -2.61 12.50 5.84
CA LEU A 100 -3.33 12.40 7.13
C LEU A 100 -3.88 13.76 7.58
N SER A 101 -3.16 14.85 7.32
CA SER A 101 -3.62 16.22 7.66
C SER A 101 -4.82 16.70 6.82
N LEU A 102 -5.18 15.98 5.76
CA LEU A 102 -6.37 16.30 4.94
C LEU A 102 -7.67 15.72 5.52
N SER A 103 -7.66 15.16 6.72
CA SER A 103 -8.85 14.53 7.34
C SER A 103 -10.02 15.49 7.47
N ASP A 104 -9.78 16.70 7.94
CA ASP A 104 -10.83 17.72 8.11
C ASP A 104 -11.41 18.14 6.76
N LEU A 105 -10.55 18.39 5.76
CA LEU A 105 -10.99 18.68 4.39
C LEU A 105 -11.86 17.55 3.82
N ALA A 106 -11.47 16.29 4.03
CA ALA A 106 -12.26 15.16 3.58
C ALA A 106 -13.62 15.10 4.31
N THR A 107 -13.64 15.36 5.61
CA THR A 107 -14.85 15.38 6.43
C THR A 107 -15.82 16.49 6.00
N GLU A 108 -15.33 17.71 5.82
CA GLU A 108 -16.10 18.86 5.39
C GLU A 108 -16.76 18.64 4.02
N ASN A 109 -16.07 17.96 3.12
CA ASN A 109 -16.56 17.66 1.76
C ASN A 109 -17.24 16.30 1.63
N LYS A 110 -17.51 15.59 2.74
CA LYS A 110 -18.18 14.27 2.81
C LYS A 110 -17.47 13.22 1.94
N ALA A 111 -16.16 13.30 1.86
CA ALA A 111 -15.30 12.41 1.09
C ALA A 111 -14.48 11.50 2.02
N THR A 112 -14.09 10.35 1.52
CA THR A 112 -13.22 9.39 2.20
C THR A 112 -11.83 9.42 1.58
N LEU A 113 -10.79 9.50 2.39
CA LEU A 113 -9.40 9.35 1.99
C LEU A 113 -8.82 8.09 2.62
N ILE A 114 -8.38 7.12 1.80
CA ILE A 114 -7.63 5.96 2.28
C ILE A 114 -6.17 6.13 1.89
N ILE A 115 -5.27 6.03 2.88
CA ILE A 115 -3.84 6.32 2.74
C ILE A 115 -3.05 5.02 2.76
N GLY A 116 -2.09 4.89 1.85
CA GLY A 116 -1.19 3.74 1.79
C GLY A 116 -1.90 2.44 1.38
N ALA A 117 -2.88 2.51 0.47
CA ALA A 117 -3.61 1.34 0.02
C ALA A 117 -2.85 0.59 -1.09
N ALA A 118 -1.71 -0.01 -0.74
CA ALA A 118 -0.84 -0.74 -1.65
C ALA A 118 -0.41 -2.10 -1.07
N SER A 119 0.78 -2.58 -1.40
CA SER A 119 1.34 -3.81 -0.80
C SER A 119 1.86 -3.54 0.62
N SER A 120 2.77 -2.58 0.76
CA SER A 120 3.29 -2.07 2.01
C SER A 120 3.66 -0.60 1.79
N PRO A 121 2.90 0.30 2.41
CA PRO A 121 1.77 0.07 3.30
C PRO A 121 0.50 -0.44 2.58
N GLY A 122 -0.41 -1.04 3.35
CA GLY A 122 -1.74 -1.43 2.88
C GLY A 122 -2.08 -2.88 3.18
N MET A 123 -1.64 -3.85 2.38
CA MET A 123 -1.80 -5.27 2.69
C MET A 123 -1.21 -5.61 4.07
N SER A 124 -0.10 -4.96 4.44
CA SER A 124 0.48 -5.04 5.79
C SER A 124 -0.54 -4.75 6.90
N GLY A 125 -1.35 -3.69 6.76
CA GLY A 125 -2.39 -3.32 7.72
C GLY A 125 -3.51 -4.36 7.83
N PHE A 126 -3.95 -4.91 6.70
CA PHE A 126 -4.93 -6.00 6.69
C PHE A 126 -4.42 -7.25 7.39
N LEU A 127 -3.17 -7.63 7.13
CA LEU A 127 -2.57 -8.81 7.74
C LEU A 127 -2.40 -8.65 9.26
N VAL A 128 -1.95 -7.47 9.72
CA VAL A 128 -1.89 -7.18 11.16
C VAL A 128 -3.28 -7.28 11.79
N ARG A 129 -4.32 -6.68 11.19
CA ARG A 129 -5.69 -6.74 11.70
C ARG A 129 -6.24 -8.17 11.71
N ASN A 130 -5.90 -8.97 10.72
CA ASN A 130 -6.34 -10.36 10.69
C ASN A 130 -5.64 -11.20 11.76
N LEU A 131 -4.32 -11.06 11.92
CA LEU A 131 -3.57 -11.77 12.96
C LEU A 131 -4.00 -11.36 14.37
N SER A 132 -4.25 -10.06 14.60
CA SER A 132 -4.61 -9.55 15.94
C SER A 132 -5.85 -10.21 16.55
N LYS A 133 -6.76 -10.75 15.71
CA LYS A 133 -7.94 -11.50 16.18
C LYS A 133 -7.59 -12.77 16.95
N GLY A 134 -6.42 -13.33 16.74
CA GLY A 134 -5.93 -14.54 17.40
C GLY A 134 -5.22 -14.29 18.73
N PHE A 135 -5.11 -13.02 19.18
CA PHE A 135 -4.41 -12.61 20.39
C PHE A 135 -5.39 -11.99 21.41
N ASP A 136 -5.08 -12.12 22.70
CA ASP A 136 -5.74 -11.37 23.76
C ASP A 136 -5.31 -9.89 23.71
N SER A 137 -4.02 -9.65 23.42
CA SER A 137 -3.45 -8.33 23.17
C SER A 137 -2.21 -8.45 22.28
N ILE A 138 -2.01 -7.46 21.41
CA ILE A 138 -0.80 -7.34 20.59
C ILE A 138 0.03 -6.16 21.08
N ASP A 139 1.35 -6.27 21.06
CA ASP A 139 2.27 -5.23 21.51
C ASP A 139 3.40 -4.90 20.54
N GLU A 140 3.81 -5.83 19.68
CA GLU A 140 4.83 -5.58 18.67
C GLU A 140 4.38 -6.00 17.27
N VAL A 141 4.75 -5.19 16.28
CA VAL A 141 4.56 -5.50 14.84
C VAL A 141 5.85 -5.23 14.09
N HIS A 142 6.30 -6.23 13.33
CA HIS A 142 7.50 -6.14 12.50
C HIS A 142 7.14 -6.48 11.05
N ILE A 143 7.45 -5.54 10.15
CA ILE A 143 7.17 -5.68 8.72
C ILE A 143 8.48 -5.80 7.96
N ALA A 144 8.54 -6.73 7.02
CA ALA A 144 9.63 -6.82 6.07
C ALA A 144 9.08 -6.94 4.65
N LEU A 145 9.75 -6.28 3.71
CA LEU A 145 9.38 -6.31 2.30
C LEU A 145 10.56 -6.64 1.40
N HIS A 146 10.24 -7.35 0.32
CA HIS A 146 11.16 -7.69 -0.76
C HIS A 146 10.53 -7.34 -2.11
N GLY A 147 11.34 -6.86 -3.04
CA GLY A 147 10.90 -6.55 -4.40
C GLY A 147 10.29 -5.15 -4.54
N THR A 148 9.95 -4.81 -5.76
CA THR A 148 9.41 -3.49 -6.14
C THR A 148 8.28 -3.64 -7.16
N GLY A 149 7.28 -2.74 -7.12
CA GLY A 149 6.15 -2.76 -8.04
C GLY A 149 6.57 -2.36 -9.46
N GLY A 150 7.18 -1.20 -9.59
CA GLY A 150 7.58 -0.67 -10.89
C GLY A 150 8.68 0.38 -10.77
N PRO A 151 9.00 1.10 -11.85
CA PRO A 151 10.13 2.05 -11.88
C PRO A 151 10.08 3.13 -10.80
N ALA A 152 8.89 3.65 -10.47
CA ALA A 152 8.72 4.67 -9.44
C ALA A 152 8.97 4.08 -8.04
N CYS A 153 8.38 2.93 -7.74
CA CYS A 153 8.58 2.19 -6.50
C CYS A 153 10.05 1.78 -6.32
N ALA A 154 10.72 1.33 -7.39
CA ALA A 154 12.15 1.00 -7.33
C ALA A 154 13.01 2.21 -6.94
N ARG A 155 12.73 3.38 -7.51
CA ARG A 155 13.41 4.63 -7.11
C ARG A 155 13.13 5.02 -5.68
N GLN A 156 11.90 4.83 -5.19
CA GLN A 156 11.52 5.14 -3.82
C GLN A 156 12.23 4.19 -2.85
N HIS A 157 12.22 2.87 -3.10
CA HIS A 157 12.94 1.90 -2.27
C HIS A 157 14.45 2.14 -2.25
N HIS A 158 15.03 2.55 -3.39
CA HIS A 158 16.45 2.93 -3.44
C HIS A 158 16.74 4.12 -2.52
N ARG A 159 15.93 5.18 -2.58
CA ARG A 159 16.05 6.34 -1.68
C ARG A 159 15.81 5.98 -0.22
N ALA A 160 14.85 5.10 0.04
CA ALA A 160 14.50 4.65 1.37
C ALA A 160 15.66 4.00 2.13
N LEU A 161 16.70 3.52 1.44
CA LEU A 161 17.91 2.96 2.05
C LEU A 161 18.95 4.01 2.47
N SER A 162 18.81 5.26 2.06
CA SER A 162 19.76 6.35 2.36
C SER A 162 19.25 7.37 3.37
N GLY A 163 17.94 7.39 3.66
CA GLY A 163 17.30 8.36 4.53
C GLY A 163 17.34 7.98 6.01
N GLN A 164 16.28 8.35 6.72
CA GLN A 164 16.06 8.06 8.13
C GLN A 164 14.88 7.12 8.29
N SER A 165 15.13 5.89 8.73
CA SER A 165 14.04 5.01 9.12
C SER A 165 13.37 5.52 10.39
N ILE A 166 12.07 5.39 10.46
CA ILE A 166 11.29 5.60 11.67
C ILE A 166 10.83 4.26 12.23
N GLY A 167 10.69 4.19 13.55
CA GLY A 167 10.08 3.09 14.26
C GLY A 167 9.43 3.60 15.53
N TRP A 168 8.40 2.93 15.99
CA TRP A 168 7.78 3.22 17.27
C TRP A 168 8.37 2.30 18.34
N HIS A 169 8.71 2.81 19.51
CA HIS A 169 9.25 2.02 20.60
C HIS A 169 8.96 2.69 21.95
N ASP A 170 8.23 2.01 22.81
CA ASP A 170 7.96 2.42 24.21
C ASP A 170 7.48 3.87 24.37
N GLY A 171 6.56 4.31 23.53
CA GLY A 171 5.99 5.66 23.62
C GLY A 171 6.69 6.72 22.77
N GLU A 172 7.77 6.38 22.05
CA GLU A 172 8.57 7.35 21.30
C GLU A 172 8.82 6.93 19.85
N TRP A 173 8.92 7.92 18.98
CA TRP A 173 9.41 7.75 17.61
C TRP A 173 10.92 7.71 17.58
N LEU A 174 11.49 6.56 17.28
CA LEU A 174 12.93 6.41 17.09
C LEU A 174 13.31 6.60 15.63
N ARG A 175 14.30 7.45 15.40
CA ARG A 175 14.96 7.62 14.11
C ARG A 175 16.29 6.87 14.10
N ARG A 176 16.53 6.10 13.05
CA ARG A 176 17.76 5.33 12.85
C ARG A 176 18.23 5.49 11.40
N PRO A 177 19.55 5.45 11.14
CA PRO A 177 20.03 5.48 9.76
C PRO A 177 19.41 4.34 8.94
N ALA A 178 18.81 4.67 7.79
CA ALA A 178 18.36 3.68 6.83
C ALA A 178 19.55 2.88 6.27
N GLY A 179 19.30 1.69 5.77
CA GLY A 179 20.36 0.74 5.36
C GLY A 179 21.13 0.11 6.53
N SER A 180 20.74 0.39 7.79
CA SER A 180 21.35 -0.20 9.00
C SER A 180 20.49 -1.35 9.56
N GLY A 181 21.03 -2.03 10.59
CA GLY A 181 20.29 -3.04 11.35
C GLY A 181 19.86 -4.23 10.49
N ARG A 182 20.86 -4.97 9.98
CA ARG A 182 20.66 -6.19 9.21
C ARG A 182 19.87 -7.24 10.00
N GLU A 183 18.90 -7.85 9.34
CA GLU A 183 18.11 -8.97 9.84
C GLU A 183 17.80 -9.92 8.68
N LEU A 184 17.97 -11.22 8.87
CA LEU A 184 17.56 -12.21 7.89
C LEU A 184 16.06 -12.43 8.01
N CYS A 185 15.31 -12.07 6.98
CA CYS A 185 13.87 -12.25 6.92
C CYS A 185 13.51 -13.35 5.92
N TRP A 186 12.68 -14.29 6.36
CA TRP A 186 12.11 -15.32 5.51
C TRP A 186 10.77 -14.85 4.97
N PHE A 187 10.61 -14.95 3.66
CA PHE A 187 9.36 -14.71 2.93
C PHE A 187 8.80 -16.06 2.45
N PRO A 188 7.51 -16.15 2.11
CA PRO A 188 6.95 -17.37 1.54
C PRO A 188 7.65 -17.75 0.23
N GLU A 189 7.68 -19.05 -0.06
CA GLU A 189 8.15 -19.53 -1.37
C GLU A 189 7.33 -18.93 -2.52
N PRO A 190 7.93 -18.64 -3.66
CA PRO A 190 9.31 -18.93 -4.06
C PRO A 190 10.33 -17.82 -3.72
N VAL A 191 9.99 -16.85 -2.87
CA VAL A 191 10.88 -15.74 -2.53
C VAL A 191 12.02 -16.17 -1.63
N GLY A 192 11.73 -16.87 -0.50
CA GLY A 192 12.76 -17.38 0.42
C GLY A 192 13.37 -16.31 1.33
N ALA A 193 14.63 -16.45 1.70
CA ALA A 193 15.32 -15.63 2.70
C ALA A 193 16.13 -14.49 2.08
N TYR A 194 16.01 -13.29 2.67
CA TYR A 194 16.79 -12.11 2.28
C TYR A 194 17.27 -11.33 3.49
N ASP A 195 18.46 -10.75 3.35
CA ASP A 195 18.94 -9.71 4.26
C ASP A 195 18.07 -8.46 4.13
N CYS A 196 17.41 -8.09 5.20
CA CYS A 196 16.58 -6.90 5.29
C CYS A 196 17.21 -5.85 6.20
N TYR A 197 17.01 -4.60 5.88
CA TYR A 197 17.59 -3.44 6.57
C TYR A 197 16.50 -2.43 6.86
N ARG A 198 16.69 -1.59 7.87
CA ARG A 198 15.83 -0.44 8.11
C ARG A 198 15.73 0.41 6.86
N GLY A 199 14.52 0.79 6.50
CA GLY A 199 14.24 1.69 5.40
C GLY A 199 13.40 2.88 5.86
N GLU A 200 13.44 3.96 5.11
CA GLU A 200 12.52 5.09 5.26
C GLU A 200 11.16 4.70 4.67
N LEU A 201 10.37 3.98 5.47
CA LEU A 201 9.10 3.34 5.10
C LEU A 201 7.96 3.90 5.96
N PRO A 202 6.76 4.15 5.40
CA PRO A 202 5.63 4.70 6.15
C PRO A 202 4.88 3.66 7.00
N ASP A 203 5.13 2.36 6.84
CA ASP A 203 4.42 1.32 7.57
C ASP A 203 4.41 1.53 9.10
N PRO A 204 5.51 1.88 9.78
CA PRO A 204 5.46 2.12 11.22
C PRO A 204 4.47 3.23 11.60
N LEU A 205 4.39 4.30 10.80
CA LEU A 205 3.47 5.40 11.00
C LEU A 205 2.01 4.96 10.88
N LEU A 206 1.69 4.26 9.78
CA LEU A 206 0.32 3.89 9.46
C LEU A 206 -0.18 2.74 10.35
N ILE A 207 0.70 1.77 10.67
CA ILE A 207 0.37 0.69 11.60
C ILE A 207 0.14 1.23 13.02
N LYS A 208 1.00 2.14 13.51
CA LYS A 208 0.80 2.76 14.84
C LYS A 208 -0.49 3.56 14.91
N ARG A 209 -0.89 4.19 13.81
CA ARG A 209 -2.19 4.87 13.73
C ARG A 209 -3.35 3.88 13.80
N ALA A 210 -3.28 2.76 13.08
CA ALA A 210 -4.34 1.74 13.07
C ALA A 210 -4.42 0.95 14.39
N PHE A 211 -3.31 0.87 15.14
CA PHE A 211 -3.15 0.11 16.38
C PHE A 211 -2.44 0.96 17.44
N PRO A 212 -3.17 1.89 18.08
CA PRO A 212 -2.57 2.83 19.04
C PRO A 212 -1.96 2.16 20.28
N GLU A 213 -2.37 0.95 20.59
CA GLU A 213 -1.90 0.14 21.74
C GLU A 213 -0.47 -0.39 21.55
N LEU A 214 0.03 -0.50 20.33
CA LEU A 214 1.33 -1.10 20.07
C LEU A 214 2.46 -0.38 20.77
N VAL A 215 3.34 -1.17 21.40
CA VAL A 215 4.54 -0.72 22.10
C VAL A 215 5.72 -0.62 21.12
N ARG A 216 5.76 -1.50 20.10
CA ARG A 216 6.82 -1.51 19.11
C ARG A 216 6.31 -1.75 17.69
N VAL A 217 6.75 -0.89 16.75
CA VAL A 217 6.51 -1.08 15.32
C VAL A 217 7.78 -0.80 14.52
N THR A 218 8.18 -1.75 13.67
CA THR A 218 9.35 -1.59 12.81
C THR A 218 9.05 -2.04 11.38
N ALA A 219 9.74 -1.43 10.41
CA ALA A 219 9.70 -1.88 9.02
C ALA A 219 11.11 -1.98 8.45
N ARG A 220 11.29 -2.96 7.55
CA ARG A 220 12.55 -3.25 6.87
C ARG A 220 12.30 -3.53 5.40
N VAL A 221 13.31 -3.31 4.59
CA VAL A 221 13.32 -3.64 3.17
C VAL A 221 14.54 -4.48 2.84
N SER A 222 14.37 -5.46 1.98
CA SER A 222 15.49 -6.27 1.50
C SER A 222 16.44 -5.42 0.66
N ALA A 223 17.73 -5.60 0.85
CA ALA A 223 18.75 -4.91 0.09
C ALA A 223 20.05 -5.70 0.03
N THR A 224 20.74 -5.61 -1.09
CA THR A 224 22.11 -6.10 -1.20
C THR A 224 23.10 -5.09 -0.61
N ARG A 225 24.35 -5.52 -0.40
CA ARG A 225 25.42 -4.60 -0.03
C ARG A 225 25.57 -3.47 -1.04
N ARG A 226 25.44 -3.80 -2.34
CA ARG A 226 25.51 -2.83 -3.43
C ARG A 226 24.41 -1.78 -3.34
N ASP A 227 23.16 -2.20 -3.14
CA ASP A 227 22.03 -1.29 -3.02
C ASP A 227 22.24 -0.27 -1.91
N ARG A 228 22.73 -0.71 -0.74
CA ARG A 228 22.99 0.17 0.41
C ARG A 228 24.14 1.16 0.17
N VAL A 229 25.20 0.73 -0.51
CA VAL A 229 26.36 1.60 -0.81
C VAL A 229 25.94 2.69 -1.81
N PHE A 230 25.17 2.32 -2.83
CA PHE A 230 24.76 3.24 -3.87
C PHE A 230 23.46 4.01 -3.58
N ALA A 231 22.77 3.72 -2.49
CA ALA A 231 21.50 4.37 -2.13
C ALA A 231 21.57 5.90 -2.02
N ARG A 232 22.76 6.43 -1.70
CA ARG A 232 23.01 7.89 -1.62
C ARG A 232 23.17 8.56 -2.99
N LEU A 233 23.34 7.78 -4.04
CA LEU A 233 23.45 8.28 -5.40
C LEU A 233 22.10 8.13 -6.10
N PRO A 234 21.77 8.98 -7.08
CA PRO A 234 20.58 8.79 -7.89
C PRO A 234 20.61 7.41 -8.57
N MET A 235 19.45 6.74 -8.65
CA MET A 235 19.33 5.50 -9.40
C MET A 235 19.47 5.81 -10.91
N LEU A 236 20.66 5.59 -11.48
CA LEU A 236 20.98 5.93 -12.86
C LEU A 236 20.22 5.05 -13.87
N ILE A 237 19.99 3.79 -13.54
CA ILE A 237 19.32 2.82 -14.41
C ILE A 237 18.14 2.20 -13.63
N PRO A 238 16.99 2.90 -13.56
CA PRO A 238 15.80 2.30 -12.97
C PRO A 238 15.28 1.16 -13.86
N PRO A 239 14.60 0.15 -13.26
CA PRO A 239 13.94 -0.88 -14.06
C PRO A 239 12.91 -0.22 -15.01
N ARG A 240 12.69 -0.84 -16.17
CA ARG A 240 11.75 -0.32 -17.19
C ARG A 240 10.38 -0.99 -17.13
N ALA A 241 10.26 -2.05 -16.35
CA ALA A 241 9.06 -2.88 -16.25
C ALA A 241 8.69 -3.14 -14.78
N GLU A 242 7.60 -3.87 -14.59
CA GLU A 242 7.21 -4.42 -13.30
C GLU A 242 8.31 -5.31 -12.73
N GLY A 243 8.50 -5.27 -11.40
CA GLY A 243 9.42 -6.16 -10.69
C GLY A 243 9.00 -7.63 -10.78
N GLY A 244 9.92 -8.53 -10.45
CA GLY A 244 9.64 -9.96 -10.28
C GLY A 244 8.76 -10.27 -9.08
N MET A 245 8.80 -11.53 -8.64
CA MET A 245 8.15 -11.94 -7.38
C MET A 245 8.69 -11.11 -6.23
N GLY A 246 7.78 -10.53 -5.48
CA GLY A 246 8.08 -9.81 -4.27
C GLY A 246 7.61 -10.58 -3.03
N GLY A 247 7.99 -10.10 -1.86
CA GLY A 247 7.58 -10.67 -0.58
C GLY A 247 7.16 -9.60 0.42
N LEU A 248 6.07 -9.85 1.10
CA LEU A 248 5.67 -9.15 2.30
C LEU A 248 5.66 -10.14 3.46
N ARG A 249 6.28 -9.77 4.58
CA ARG A 249 6.25 -10.52 5.83
C ARG A 249 5.75 -9.62 6.94
N VAL A 250 4.76 -10.08 7.66
CA VAL A 250 4.20 -9.43 8.84
C VAL A 250 4.35 -10.37 10.03
N GLU A 251 5.02 -9.91 11.06
CA GLU A 251 5.17 -10.59 12.33
C GLU A 251 4.45 -9.79 13.41
N VAL A 252 3.57 -10.44 14.14
CA VAL A 252 2.83 -9.89 15.27
C VAL A 252 3.24 -10.63 16.53
N ARG A 253 3.57 -9.91 17.58
CA ARG A 253 3.86 -10.44 18.89
C ARG A 253 2.86 -9.90 19.89
N GLY A 254 2.51 -10.74 20.87
CA GLY A 254 1.53 -10.38 21.87
C GLY A 254 1.29 -11.51 22.86
N THR A 255 0.14 -11.46 23.52
CA THR A 255 -0.30 -12.45 24.48
C THR A 255 -1.50 -13.22 23.94
N LYS A 256 -1.51 -14.53 24.13
CA LYS A 256 -2.60 -15.43 23.76
C LYS A 256 -2.74 -16.50 24.87
N ASN A 257 -3.93 -16.60 25.49
CA ASN A 257 -4.18 -17.48 26.63
C ASN A 257 -3.16 -17.27 27.76
N GLY A 258 -2.72 -16.01 27.99
CA GLY A 258 -1.74 -15.66 29.01
C GLY A 258 -0.28 -15.94 28.64
N GLU A 259 0.03 -16.52 27.48
CA GLU A 259 1.39 -16.83 27.01
C GLU A 259 1.87 -15.86 25.95
N ARG A 260 3.18 -15.62 25.91
CA ARG A 260 3.82 -14.85 24.81
C ARG A 260 3.84 -15.66 23.53
N VAL A 261 3.25 -15.11 22.50
CA VAL A 261 3.14 -15.76 21.18
C VAL A 261 3.67 -14.83 20.07
N VAL A 262 4.22 -15.45 19.06
CA VAL A 262 4.65 -14.78 17.82
C VAL A 262 3.97 -15.50 16.66
N ASP A 263 3.14 -14.76 15.93
CA ASP A 263 2.54 -15.25 14.69
C ASP A 263 3.12 -14.50 13.50
N VAL A 264 3.38 -15.23 12.42
CA VAL A 264 3.97 -14.69 11.19
C VAL A 264 3.14 -15.10 10.00
N VAL A 265 2.82 -14.13 9.17
CA VAL A 265 2.16 -14.35 7.87
C VAL A 265 2.93 -13.61 6.79
N GLY A 266 2.92 -14.13 5.58
CA GLY A 266 3.54 -13.47 4.44
C GLY A 266 2.76 -13.64 3.15
N VAL A 267 3.10 -12.82 2.18
CA VAL A 267 2.59 -12.87 0.80
C VAL A 267 3.78 -12.97 -0.12
N ALA A 268 3.72 -13.90 -1.09
CA ALA A 268 4.68 -14.00 -2.20
C ALA A 268 3.90 -13.73 -3.49
N GLU A 269 4.00 -12.52 -4.02
CA GLU A 269 3.35 -12.09 -5.25
C GLU A 269 4.06 -10.83 -5.78
N ARG A 270 3.89 -10.49 -7.05
CA ARG A 270 4.40 -9.23 -7.60
C ARG A 270 3.84 -8.05 -6.82
N VAL A 271 4.72 -7.18 -6.34
CA VAL A 271 4.35 -6.02 -5.52
C VAL A 271 3.31 -5.14 -6.21
N GLY A 272 3.44 -4.94 -7.54
CA GLY A 272 2.47 -4.18 -8.33
C GLY A 272 1.09 -4.84 -8.37
N GLN A 273 1.03 -6.18 -8.44
CA GLN A 273 -0.22 -6.95 -8.42
C GLN A 273 -0.92 -6.79 -7.07
N VAL A 274 -0.21 -6.99 -5.95
CA VAL A 274 -0.77 -6.79 -4.61
C VAL A 274 -1.30 -5.37 -4.44
N ALA A 275 -0.49 -4.37 -4.82
CA ALA A 275 -0.89 -2.95 -4.73
C ALA A 275 -2.15 -2.65 -5.56
N GLY A 276 -2.21 -3.18 -6.78
CA GLY A 276 -3.36 -2.99 -7.67
C GLY A 276 -4.64 -3.63 -7.15
N VAL A 277 -4.55 -4.87 -6.65
CA VAL A 277 -5.70 -5.58 -6.07
C VAL A 277 -6.19 -4.89 -4.80
N VAL A 278 -5.29 -4.56 -3.86
CA VAL A 278 -5.64 -3.87 -2.61
C VAL A 278 -6.34 -2.55 -2.90
N SER A 279 -5.72 -1.67 -3.69
CA SER A 279 -6.30 -0.36 -3.99
C SER A 279 -7.57 -0.46 -4.85
N GLY A 280 -7.66 -1.43 -5.75
CA GLY A 280 -8.86 -1.73 -6.52
C GLY A 280 -10.04 -2.16 -5.65
N CYS A 281 -9.83 -3.12 -4.73
CA CYS A 281 -10.85 -3.57 -3.78
C CYS A 281 -11.34 -2.43 -2.88
N VAL A 282 -10.43 -1.60 -2.36
CA VAL A 282 -10.77 -0.43 -1.54
C VAL A 282 -11.59 0.60 -2.35
N ALA A 283 -11.14 0.95 -3.56
CA ALA A 283 -11.86 1.89 -4.41
C ALA A 283 -13.25 1.38 -4.80
N ARG A 284 -13.37 0.08 -5.06
CA ARG A 284 -14.66 -0.57 -5.31
C ARG A 284 -15.60 -0.40 -4.12
N SER A 285 -15.14 -0.71 -2.90
CA SER A 285 -15.95 -0.60 -1.67
C SER A 285 -16.41 0.83 -1.41
N ILE A 286 -15.59 1.84 -1.69
CA ILE A 286 -16.00 3.25 -1.66
C ILE A 286 -17.05 3.52 -2.75
N SER A 287 -16.85 3.01 -3.95
CA SER A 287 -17.74 3.29 -5.09
C SER A 287 -19.18 2.77 -4.88
N VAL A 288 -19.33 1.67 -4.14
CA VAL A 288 -20.62 1.08 -3.77
C VAL A 288 -21.11 1.45 -2.37
N SER A 289 -20.45 2.40 -1.70
CA SER A 289 -20.78 2.93 -0.37
C SER A 289 -20.65 1.95 0.80
N GLU A 290 -19.90 0.88 0.66
CA GLU A 290 -19.52 0.01 1.79
C GLU A 290 -18.54 0.72 2.74
N ILE A 291 -17.68 1.58 2.18
CA ILE A 291 -16.89 2.56 2.91
C ILE A 291 -17.45 3.93 2.53
N SER A 292 -18.11 4.57 3.48
CA SER A 292 -18.77 5.87 3.27
C SER A 292 -18.47 6.90 4.36
N GLN A 293 -17.63 6.56 5.33
CA GLN A 293 -17.24 7.44 6.41
C GLN A 293 -16.35 8.56 5.86
N PRO A 294 -16.69 9.85 6.08
CA PRO A 294 -15.84 10.95 5.68
C PRO A 294 -14.63 11.08 6.62
N GLY A 295 -13.49 11.48 6.06
CA GLY A 295 -12.24 11.62 6.80
C GLY A 295 -11.09 10.86 6.18
N ALA A 296 -9.95 10.80 6.89
CA ALA A 296 -8.74 10.12 6.46
C ALA A 296 -8.47 8.88 7.30
N PHE A 297 -8.30 7.74 6.64
CA PHE A 297 -8.13 6.42 7.25
C PHE A 297 -6.94 5.68 6.67
N VAL A 298 -6.43 4.72 7.44
CA VAL A 298 -5.41 3.77 6.99
C VAL A 298 -5.93 2.34 7.11
N LEU A 299 -5.46 1.44 6.25
CA LEU A 299 -5.89 0.05 6.28
C LEU A 299 -5.43 -0.63 7.56
N GLY A 300 -6.33 -1.39 8.18
CA GLY A 300 -6.17 -1.97 9.51
C GLY A 300 -6.91 -1.20 10.62
N GLU A 301 -7.36 0.04 10.42
CA GLU A 301 -8.20 0.74 11.42
C GLU A 301 -9.52 -0.02 11.65
N SER A 302 -9.95 -0.08 12.91
CA SER A 302 -11.15 -0.85 13.31
C SER A 302 -12.46 -0.32 12.69
N SER A 303 -12.47 0.95 12.27
CA SER A 303 -13.60 1.60 11.60
C SER A 303 -13.82 1.12 10.17
N LEU A 304 -12.86 0.42 9.57
CA LEU A 304 -12.95 -0.10 8.19
C LEU A 304 -13.39 -1.57 8.18
N PRO A 305 -14.07 -2.03 7.10
CA PRO A 305 -14.48 -3.43 6.94
C PRO A 305 -13.31 -4.32 6.49
N ASN A 306 -12.23 -4.35 7.30
CA ASN A 306 -10.95 -4.97 6.94
C ASN A 306 -11.07 -6.44 6.55
N GLU A 307 -11.95 -7.20 7.21
CA GLU A 307 -12.14 -8.62 6.93
C GLU A 307 -12.74 -8.86 5.55
N ALA A 308 -13.80 -8.11 5.23
CA ALA A 308 -14.43 -8.20 3.93
C ALA A 308 -13.48 -7.76 2.81
N LEU A 309 -12.69 -6.70 3.05
CA LEU A 309 -11.68 -6.23 2.11
C LEU A 309 -10.58 -7.26 1.90
N LEU A 310 -10.02 -7.82 2.98
CA LEU A 310 -8.98 -8.86 2.89
C LEU A 310 -9.50 -10.10 2.16
N SER A 311 -10.72 -10.54 2.45
CA SER A 311 -11.34 -11.68 1.77
C SER A 311 -11.45 -11.46 0.25
N ARG A 312 -11.81 -10.25 -0.18
CA ARG A 312 -11.85 -9.89 -1.61
C ARG A 312 -10.47 -9.85 -2.25
N VAL A 313 -9.49 -9.30 -1.53
CA VAL A 313 -8.09 -9.30 -1.99
C VAL A 313 -7.60 -10.72 -2.22
N MET A 314 -7.89 -11.63 -1.28
CA MET A 314 -7.52 -13.04 -1.42
C MET A 314 -8.31 -13.75 -2.53
N ALA A 315 -9.59 -13.49 -2.66
CA ALA A 315 -10.42 -14.00 -3.77
C ALA A 315 -9.94 -13.50 -5.15
N SER A 316 -9.25 -12.37 -5.19
CA SER A 316 -8.62 -11.82 -6.40
C SER A 316 -7.22 -12.40 -6.70
N GLY A 317 -6.84 -13.48 -6.02
CA GLY A 317 -5.63 -14.27 -6.29
C GLY A 317 -4.40 -13.92 -5.45
N VAL A 318 -4.47 -12.93 -4.56
CA VAL A 318 -3.39 -12.64 -3.60
C VAL A 318 -3.51 -13.61 -2.41
N GLN A 319 -2.51 -14.47 -2.22
CA GLN A 319 -2.53 -15.48 -1.15
C GLN A 319 -1.63 -15.08 0.02
N ALA A 320 -2.14 -15.27 1.23
CA ALA A 320 -1.38 -15.13 2.46
C ALA A 320 -1.00 -16.52 3.01
N HIS A 321 0.25 -16.68 3.40
CA HIS A 321 0.82 -17.93 3.88
C HIS A 321 1.27 -17.75 5.34
N SER A 322 0.74 -18.58 6.23
CA SER A 322 1.19 -18.62 7.63
C SER A 322 2.51 -19.40 7.75
N PHE A 323 3.44 -18.86 8.52
CA PHE A 323 4.64 -19.61 8.90
C PHE A 323 4.30 -20.43 10.13
N VAL A 324 4.12 -21.74 9.93
CA VAL A 324 3.89 -22.68 11.04
C VAL A 324 5.20 -22.77 11.85
N ARG A 325 5.11 -22.66 13.17
CA ARG A 325 6.24 -23.01 14.04
C ARG A 325 6.60 -24.48 13.82
N ALA A 326 7.84 -24.72 13.40
CA ALA A 326 8.41 -26.07 13.43
C ALA A 326 8.66 -26.48 14.89
#